data_c2992ff0f4580a8ca4048b16a259c836
#
_entry.id   c2992ff0f4580a8ca4048b16a259c836
#
_cell.length_a   1.000
_cell.length_b   1.000
_cell.length_c   1.000
_cell.angle_alpha   90.00
_cell.angle_beta   90.00
_cell.angle_gamma   90.00
#
_symmetry.space_group_name_H-M   'P 1'
#
loop_
_entity.id
_entity.type
_entity.pdbx_description
1 polymer ?
#
loop_
_entity_poly.entity_id
_entity_poly.type
_entity_poly.pdbx_seq_one_letter_code
_entity_poly.pdbx_strand_id
1 'polypeptide(L)'
;MALAYQEYYTLDDYQQWHGDWELIEGMPYAMAPSPTVTHQTVSFNIASNIKEQFTNMTSCCTNCSILMETDWQVSNDTIVRPDVMVVCQEIDEKVIVTPELIIEVVSSSSTKRDEVMKFDLYHREGVLYYVLAYPEKRLVKIYQNQSTSFSKLADCCTDTVDFQIGKCNFTVNFDLIWR
;
A
#
# COMPACT_ATOMS: atom_id res chain seq x y z
N MET A 1 39.28 4.58 -10.05
CA MET A 1 38.03 4.94 -9.33
C MET A 1 37.70 3.80 -8.41
N ALA A 2 37.65 4.05 -7.10
CA ALA A 2 37.13 3.06 -6.17
C ALA A 2 35.62 2.98 -6.40
N LEU A 3 35.08 1.79 -6.68
CA LEU A 3 33.66 1.54 -6.65
C LEU A 3 33.20 1.80 -5.22
N ALA A 4 32.23 2.70 -5.02
CA ALA A 4 31.63 2.88 -3.73
C ALA A 4 31.04 1.52 -3.30
N TYR A 5 31.46 1.02 -2.16
CA TYR A 5 30.85 -0.18 -1.56
C TYR A 5 29.40 0.19 -1.22
N GLN A 6 28.45 -0.46 -1.86
CA GLN A 6 27.05 -0.31 -1.52
C GLN A 6 26.68 -1.44 -0.57
N GLU A 7 26.26 -1.11 0.63
CA GLU A 7 25.71 -2.08 1.55
C GLU A 7 24.45 -2.69 0.96
N TYR A 8 24.26 -3.99 1.18
CA TYR A 8 23.14 -4.75 0.65
C TYR A 8 22.67 -5.72 1.73
N TYR A 9 21.42 -5.65 2.05
CA TYR A 9 20.80 -6.41 3.13
C TYR A 9 19.73 -7.35 2.60
N THR A 10 19.49 -8.39 3.38
CA THR A 10 18.53 -9.46 3.07
C THR A 10 17.45 -9.56 4.14
N LEU A 11 16.46 -10.42 3.90
CA LEU A 11 15.44 -10.76 4.88
C LEU A 11 16.03 -11.26 6.20
N ASP A 12 17.12 -12.05 6.14
CA ASP A 12 17.79 -12.56 7.34
C ASP A 12 18.40 -11.43 8.17
N ASP A 13 18.92 -10.39 7.52
CA ASP A 13 19.42 -9.20 8.20
C ASP A 13 18.26 -8.38 8.76
N TYR A 14 17.21 -8.16 7.96
CA TYR A 14 16.01 -7.42 8.35
C TYR A 14 15.36 -7.97 9.62
N GLN A 15 15.30 -9.30 9.76
CA GLN A 15 14.71 -9.96 10.94
C GLN A 15 15.49 -9.71 12.23
N GLN A 16 16.73 -9.25 12.15
CA GLN A 16 17.58 -8.94 13.31
C GLN A 16 17.51 -7.46 13.71
N TRP A 17 16.89 -6.61 12.89
CA TRP A 17 16.83 -5.18 13.18
C TRP A 17 15.82 -4.86 14.27
N HIS A 18 16.12 -3.82 15.02
CA HIS A 18 15.20 -3.25 16.00
C HIS A 18 14.58 -1.97 15.45
N GLY A 19 13.30 -1.73 15.79
CA GLY A 19 12.54 -0.58 15.31
C GLY A 19 11.81 -0.89 14.00
N ASP A 20 11.25 0.15 13.39
CA ASP A 20 10.41 0.05 12.20
C ASP A 20 11.21 0.41 10.96
N TRP A 21 11.34 -0.56 10.07
CA TRP A 21 12.12 -0.46 8.84
C TRP A 21 11.35 -1.00 7.65
N GLU A 22 11.69 -0.52 6.47
CA GLU A 22 11.43 -1.18 5.20
C GLU A 22 12.77 -1.55 4.58
N LEU A 23 12.79 -2.62 3.80
CA LEU A 23 13.92 -3.03 2.97
C LEU A 23 13.48 -3.01 1.51
N ILE A 24 14.11 -2.22 0.67
CA ILE A 24 13.76 -2.11 -0.75
C ILE A 24 15.00 -2.33 -1.59
N GLU A 25 15.03 -3.42 -2.34
CA GLU A 25 16.16 -3.83 -3.19
C GLU A 25 17.49 -3.85 -2.42
N GLY A 26 17.48 -4.44 -1.23
CA GLY A 26 18.63 -4.55 -0.35
C GLY A 26 19.02 -3.26 0.39
N MET A 27 18.26 -2.16 0.22
CA MET A 27 18.51 -0.89 0.89
C MET A 27 17.56 -0.68 2.06
N PRO A 28 18.06 -0.35 3.27
CA PRO A 28 17.25 -0.13 4.45
C PRO A 28 16.66 1.29 4.47
N TYR A 29 15.40 1.39 4.82
CA TYR A 29 14.69 2.66 5.01
C TYR A 29 14.05 2.68 6.38
N ALA A 30 14.54 3.54 7.28
CA ALA A 30 13.88 3.76 8.55
C ALA A 30 12.48 4.34 8.31
N MET A 31 11.50 3.78 8.98
CA MET A 31 10.16 4.35 9.00
C MET A 31 10.12 5.57 9.94
N ALA A 32 9.21 6.49 9.68
CA ALA A 32 9.01 7.62 10.57
C ALA A 32 8.59 7.12 11.96
N PRO A 33 8.99 7.82 13.03
CA PRO A 33 8.39 7.55 14.33
C PRO A 33 6.87 7.70 14.20
N SER A 34 6.13 7.05 15.09
CA SER A 34 4.66 6.91 15.09
C SER A 34 3.88 7.86 14.18
N PRO A 35 2.94 7.34 13.38
CA PRO A 35 2.17 8.16 12.45
C PRO A 35 1.36 9.24 13.21
N THR A 36 1.06 10.34 12.51
CA THR A 36 0.22 11.41 13.08
C THR A 36 -1.23 10.95 13.23
N VAL A 37 -2.01 11.65 14.08
CA VAL A 37 -3.45 11.39 14.22
C VAL A 37 -4.17 11.46 12.88
N THR A 38 -3.85 12.45 12.05
CA THR A 38 -4.44 12.60 10.71
C THR A 38 -4.12 11.41 9.81
N HIS A 39 -2.88 10.95 9.80
CA HIS A 39 -2.46 9.79 9.03
C HIS A 39 -3.25 8.54 9.45
N GLN A 40 -3.28 8.24 10.75
CA GLN A 40 -4.01 7.08 11.29
C GLN A 40 -5.51 7.17 11.02
N THR A 41 -6.11 8.37 11.17
CA THR A 41 -7.53 8.56 10.89
C THR A 41 -7.85 8.28 9.42
N VAL A 42 -7.05 8.79 8.50
CA VAL A 42 -7.27 8.58 7.06
C VAL A 42 -7.08 7.10 6.69
N SER A 43 -6.01 6.45 7.16
CA SER A 43 -5.75 5.02 6.92
C SER A 43 -6.90 4.16 7.45
N PHE A 44 -7.34 4.42 8.68
CA PHE A 44 -8.45 3.69 9.31
C PHE A 44 -9.78 3.90 8.57
N ASN A 45 -10.10 5.14 8.19
CA ASN A 45 -11.35 5.45 7.48
C ASN A 45 -11.40 4.78 6.11
N ILE A 46 -10.26 4.72 5.38
CA ILE A 46 -10.17 3.99 4.10
C ILE A 46 -10.39 2.50 4.34
N ALA A 47 -9.65 1.89 5.27
CA ALA A 47 -9.78 0.47 5.59
C ALA A 47 -11.20 0.11 6.02
N SER A 48 -11.82 0.92 6.87
CA SER A 48 -13.21 0.74 7.34
C SER A 48 -14.22 0.83 6.20
N ASN A 49 -14.06 1.80 5.31
CA ASN A 49 -14.94 1.99 4.15
C ASN A 49 -14.90 0.75 3.22
N ILE A 50 -13.71 0.22 2.94
CA ILE A 50 -13.54 -1.01 2.16
C ILE A 50 -14.13 -2.21 2.92
N LYS A 51 -13.88 -2.32 4.23
CA LYS A 51 -14.38 -3.43 5.05
C LYS A 51 -15.89 -3.49 5.09
N GLU A 52 -16.55 -2.35 5.20
CA GLU A 52 -18.02 -2.26 5.16
C GLU A 52 -18.57 -2.82 3.85
N GLN A 53 -17.96 -2.44 2.71
CA GLN A 53 -18.35 -2.96 1.40
C GLN A 53 -18.20 -4.49 1.34
N PHE A 54 -17.06 -5.02 1.76
CA PHE A 54 -16.79 -6.47 1.72
C PHE A 54 -17.71 -7.26 2.64
N THR A 55 -18.10 -6.71 3.79
CA THR A 55 -19.03 -7.35 4.72
C THR A 55 -20.43 -7.49 4.12
N ASN A 56 -20.84 -6.54 3.27
CA ASN A 56 -22.13 -6.54 2.60
C ASN A 56 -22.16 -7.43 1.33
N MET A 57 -21.01 -7.93 0.89
CA MET A 57 -20.88 -8.79 -0.28
C MET A 57 -20.93 -10.27 0.11
N THR A 58 -22.04 -10.93 -0.14
CA THR A 58 -22.27 -12.33 0.26
C THR A 58 -21.67 -13.37 -0.68
N SER A 59 -21.24 -13.00 -1.89
CA SER A 59 -20.87 -13.95 -2.96
C SER A 59 -19.48 -13.76 -3.56
N CYS A 60 -18.81 -12.66 -3.25
CA CYS A 60 -17.45 -12.40 -3.71
C CYS A 60 -16.65 -11.70 -2.59
N CYS A 61 -15.35 -11.60 -2.71
CA CYS A 61 -14.48 -11.02 -1.69
C CYS A 61 -14.50 -11.74 -0.30
N THR A 62 -15.07 -12.93 -0.21
CA THR A 62 -15.15 -13.69 1.06
C THR A 62 -13.78 -14.09 1.59
N ASN A 63 -12.78 -14.17 0.71
CA ASN A 63 -11.40 -14.52 1.04
C ASN A 63 -10.47 -13.29 1.01
N CYS A 64 -11.03 -12.07 0.91
CA CYS A 64 -10.21 -10.88 0.92
C CYS A 64 -9.97 -10.40 2.35
N SER A 65 -8.72 -10.18 2.68
CA SER A 65 -8.26 -9.56 3.92
C SER A 65 -7.90 -8.11 3.67
N ILE A 66 -8.24 -7.24 4.64
CA ILE A 66 -7.80 -5.85 4.67
C ILE A 66 -6.82 -5.76 5.82
N LEU A 67 -5.58 -5.42 5.52
CA LEU A 67 -4.48 -5.35 6.46
C LEU A 67 -3.98 -3.92 6.56
N MET A 68 -3.58 -3.52 7.75
CA MET A 68 -3.02 -2.21 8.03
C MET A 68 -1.62 -2.38 8.62
N GLU A 69 -0.67 -1.56 8.16
CA GLU A 69 0.71 -1.51 8.67
C GLU A 69 1.33 -2.91 8.84
N THR A 70 1.10 -3.78 7.86
CA THR A 70 1.58 -5.17 7.87
C THR A 70 2.68 -5.33 6.83
N ASP A 71 3.75 -6.04 7.18
CA ASP A 71 4.84 -6.30 6.25
C ASP A 71 4.39 -7.20 5.09
N TRP A 72 4.63 -6.74 3.88
CA TRP A 72 4.59 -7.55 2.68
C TRP A 72 6.01 -7.92 2.27
N GLN A 73 6.31 -9.20 2.38
CA GLN A 73 7.58 -9.76 1.92
C GLN A 73 7.51 -10.02 0.42
N VAL A 74 8.02 -9.08 -0.36
CA VAL A 74 8.05 -9.16 -1.82
C VAL A 74 9.09 -10.17 -2.29
N SER A 75 10.29 -10.11 -1.71
CA SER A 75 11.43 -10.97 -2.05
C SER A 75 12.37 -11.15 -0.86
N ASN A 76 13.53 -11.78 -1.08
CA ASN A 76 14.55 -11.94 -0.04
C ASN A 76 15.28 -10.62 0.30
N ASP A 77 15.12 -9.58 -0.49
CA ASP A 77 15.78 -8.28 -0.34
C ASP A 77 14.80 -7.09 -0.37
N THR A 78 13.49 -7.40 -0.34
CA THR A 78 12.44 -6.37 -0.40
C THR A 78 11.28 -6.73 0.51
N ILE A 79 11.14 -5.95 1.57
CA ILE A 79 10.04 -5.99 2.53
C ILE A 79 9.51 -4.57 2.68
N VAL A 80 8.23 -4.37 2.41
CA VAL A 80 7.57 -3.07 2.53
C VAL A 80 6.36 -3.17 3.45
N ARG A 81 6.00 -2.05 4.08
CA ARG A 81 4.85 -1.98 4.99
C ARG A 81 3.87 -0.92 4.48
N PRO A 82 2.90 -1.31 3.65
CA PRO A 82 1.84 -0.41 3.21
C PRO A 82 0.96 0.04 4.37
N ASP A 83 0.46 1.27 4.31
CA ASP A 83 -0.49 1.77 5.31
C ASP A 83 -1.80 0.96 5.32
N VAL A 84 -2.31 0.62 4.13
CA VAL A 84 -3.46 -0.29 3.95
C VAL A 84 -3.22 -1.14 2.73
N MET A 85 -3.52 -2.45 2.82
CA MET A 85 -3.53 -3.34 1.66
C MET A 85 -4.73 -4.27 1.68
N VAL A 86 -5.18 -4.66 0.49
CA VAL A 86 -6.21 -5.67 0.27
C VAL A 86 -5.57 -6.87 -0.40
N VAL A 87 -5.72 -8.03 0.23
CA VAL A 87 -5.20 -9.31 -0.28
C VAL A 87 -6.38 -10.26 -0.43
N CYS A 88 -6.64 -10.71 -1.65
CA CYS A 88 -7.75 -11.61 -1.98
C CYS A 88 -7.29 -13.05 -2.26
N GLN A 89 -6.11 -13.38 -1.79
CA GLN A 89 -5.53 -14.72 -1.82
C GLN A 89 -5.46 -15.27 -0.39
N GLU A 90 -5.29 -16.58 -0.28
CA GLU A 90 -5.07 -17.21 1.02
C GLU A 90 -3.73 -16.76 1.59
N ILE A 91 -3.74 -16.26 2.81
CA ILE A 91 -2.56 -15.82 3.55
C ILE A 91 -2.56 -16.52 4.91
N ASP A 92 -1.36 -16.80 5.39
CA ASP A 92 -1.10 -17.26 6.75
C ASP A 92 -0.58 -16.10 7.60
N GLU A 93 0.36 -16.33 8.49
CA GLU A 93 0.98 -15.33 9.38
C GLU A 93 1.80 -14.26 8.65
N LYS A 94 2.12 -14.47 7.36
CA LYS A 94 2.93 -13.55 6.54
C LYS A 94 2.28 -13.28 5.21
N VAL A 95 2.38 -12.04 4.74
CA VAL A 95 1.98 -11.68 3.39
C VAL A 95 3.18 -11.86 2.47
N ILE A 96 3.12 -12.91 1.63
CA ILE A 96 4.13 -13.24 0.61
C ILE A 96 3.53 -13.25 -0.79
N VAL A 97 2.24 -12.99 -0.90
CA VAL A 97 1.49 -12.89 -2.16
C VAL A 97 1.27 -11.43 -2.51
N THR A 98 1.13 -11.13 -3.78
CA THR A 98 0.91 -9.77 -4.24
C THR A 98 -0.47 -9.26 -3.83
N PRO A 99 -0.56 -8.13 -3.09
CA PRO A 99 -1.82 -7.47 -2.80
C PRO A 99 -2.51 -6.96 -4.07
N GLU A 100 -3.82 -7.03 -4.13
CA GLU A 100 -4.59 -6.50 -5.24
C GLU A 100 -4.74 -4.97 -5.19
N LEU A 101 -4.78 -4.39 -4.00
CA LEU A 101 -4.86 -2.95 -3.79
C LEU A 101 -3.92 -2.54 -2.66
N ILE A 102 -3.14 -1.51 -2.89
CA ILE A 102 -2.33 -0.85 -1.87
C ILE A 102 -2.71 0.63 -1.78
N ILE A 103 -2.82 1.13 -0.57
CA ILE A 103 -3.04 2.54 -0.27
C ILE A 103 -1.91 3.04 0.63
N GLU A 104 -1.31 4.16 0.26
CA GLU A 104 -0.34 4.89 1.08
C GLU A 104 -0.91 6.27 1.44
N VAL A 105 -0.83 6.63 2.69
CA VAL A 105 -1.20 7.96 3.20
C VAL A 105 0.05 8.81 3.24
N VAL A 106 0.23 9.61 2.19
CA VAL A 106 1.47 10.33 1.91
C VAL A 106 1.71 11.45 2.92
N SER A 107 2.87 11.40 3.55
CA SER A 107 3.42 12.45 4.41
C SER A 107 4.58 13.17 3.73
N SER A 108 4.99 14.30 4.26
CA SER A 108 6.15 15.04 3.75
C SER A 108 7.45 14.22 3.81
N SER A 109 7.56 13.27 4.75
CA SER A 109 8.73 12.41 4.91
C SER A 109 8.71 11.16 4.00
N SER A 110 7.54 10.72 3.54
CA SER A 110 7.39 9.51 2.71
C SER A 110 7.23 9.80 1.21
N THR A 111 6.91 11.04 0.82
CA THR A 111 6.52 11.41 -0.56
C THR A 111 7.40 10.80 -1.64
N LYS A 112 8.73 10.95 -1.55
CA LYS A 112 9.64 10.42 -2.58
C LYS A 112 9.62 8.89 -2.64
N ARG A 113 9.48 8.23 -1.49
CA ARG A 113 9.40 6.78 -1.40
C ARG A 113 8.11 6.28 -2.05
N ASP A 114 6.98 6.87 -1.68
CA ASP A 114 5.67 6.43 -2.14
C ASP A 114 5.42 6.80 -3.61
N GLU A 115 5.80 8.02 -4.04
CA GLU A 115 5.56 8.49 -5.41
C GLU A 115 6.54 7.95 -6.45
N VAL A 116 7.70 7.41 -6.04
CA VAL A 116 8.72 6.95 -6.99
C VAL A 116 9.10 5.49 -6.72
N MET A 117 9.69 5.19 -5.56
CA MET A 117 10.27 3.87 -5.30
C MET A 117 9.19 2.79 -5.18
N LYS A 118 8.20 3.00 -4.32
CA LYS A 118 7.07 2.07 -4.15
C LYS A 118 6.17 2.05 -5.38
N PHE A 119 6.04 3.18 -6.08
CA PHE A 119 5.28 3.25 -7.33
C PHE A 119 5.84 2.27 -8.37
N ASP A 120 7.14 2.29 -8.62
CA ASP A 120 7.79 1.39 -9.56
C ASP A 120 7.79 -0.07 -9.05
N LEU A 121 8.04 -0.26 -7.75
CA LEU A 121 7.99 -1.57 -7.12
C LEU A 121 6.60 -2.21 -7.27
N TYR A 122 5.56 -1.53 -6.84
CA TYR A 122 4.20 -2.08 -6.85
C TYR A 122 3.67 -2.35 -8.26
N HIS A 123 4.06 -1.49 -9.22
CA HIS A 123 3.77 -1.77 -10.63
C HIS A 123 4.43 -3.09 -11.09
N ARG A 124 5.73 -3.23 -10.86
CA ARG A 124 6.53 -4.39 -11.29
C ARG A 124 6.04 -5.69 -10.65
N GLU A 125 5.63 -5.62 -9.40
CA GLU A 125 5.13 -6.78 -8.65
C GLU A 125 3.66 -7.11 -8.95
N GLY A 126 3.00 -6.36 -9.82
CA GLY A 126 1.66 -6.66 -10.32
C GLY A 126 0.51 -6.23 -9.40
N VAL A 127 0.75 -5.32 -8.44
CA VAL A 127 -0.33 -4.71 -7.65
C VAL A 127 -1.35 -4.08 -8.60
N LEU A 128 -2.62 -4.48 -8.49
CA LEU A 128 -3.65 -4.08 -9.46
C LEU A 128 -4.02 -2.60 -9.34
N TYR A 129 -4.18 -2.11 -8.11
CA TYR A 129 -4.47 -0.71 -7.84
C TYR A 129 -3.49 -0.13 -6.82
N TYR A 130 -3.00 1.07 -7.10
CA TYR A 130 -2.20 1.85 -6.18
C TYR A 130 -2.86 3.20 -5.91
N VAL A 131 -3.06 3.51 -4.64
CA VAL A 131 -3.77 4.72 -4.20
C VAL A 131 -2.84 5.54 -3.29
N LEU A 132 -2.67 6.81 -3.63
CA LEU A 132 -1.93 7.79 -2.84
C LEU A 132 -2.90 8.80 -2.25
N ALA A 133 -3.09 8.80 -0.94
CA ALA A 133 -3.93 9.75 -0.23
C ALA A 133 -3.07 10.87 0.38
N TYR A 134 -3.40 12.12 0.10
CA TYR A 134 -2.70 13.32 0.56
C TYR A 134 -3.58 14.10 1.54
N PRO A 135 -3.49 13.87 2.85
CA PRO A 135 -4.40 14.50 3.83
C PRO A 135 -4.36 16.02 3.80
N GLU A 136 -3.17 16.61 3.71
CA GLU A 136 -3.00 18.08 3.69
C GLU A 136 -3.72 18.76 2.51
N LYS A 137 -3.84 18.03 1.39
CA LYS A 137 -4.48 18.54 0.16
C LYS A 137 -5.91 18.04 0.00
N ARG A 138 -6.34 17.12 0.84
CA ARG A 138 -7.58 16.33 0.65
C ARG A 138 -7.70 15.80 -0.77
N LEU A 139 -6.62 15.23 -1.26
CA LEU A 139 -6.49 14.72 -2.63
C LEU A 139 -6.14 13.25 -2.59
N VAL A 140 -6.77 12.47 -3.45
CA VAL A 140 -6.40 11.07 -3.69
C VAL A 140 -6.02 10.89 -5.15
N LYS A 141 -4.88 10.28 -5.41
CA LYS A 141 -4.49 9.84 -6.75
C LYS A 141 -4.64 8.33 -6.83
N ILE A 142 -5.33 7.87 -7.84
CA ILE A 142 -5.63 6.44 -8.04
C ILE A 142 -4.99 6.00 -9.35
N TYR A 143 -4.26 4.90 -9.26
CA TYR A 143 -3.58 4.28 -10.39
C TYR A 143 -4.03 2.84 -10.55
N GLN A 144 -4.19 2.42 -11.79
CA GLN A 144 -4.46 1.02 -12.16
C GLN A 144 -3.29 0.47 -12.95
N ASN A 145 -2.87 -0.74 -12.60
CA ASN A 145 -1.78 -1.43 -13.29
C ASN A 145 -2.21 -1.80 -14.71
N GLN A 146 -1.37 -1.42 -15.65
CA GLN A 146 -1.43 -1.82 -17.04
C GLN A 146 -0.15 -2.58 -17.37
N SER A 147 -0.11 -3.30 -18.48
CA SER A 147 1.03 -4.16 -18.83
C SER A 147 2.39 -3.43 -18.87
N THR A 148 2.41 -2.13 -19.09
CA THR A 148 3.64 -1.35 -19.28
C THR A 148 3.92 -0.32 -18.17
N SER A 149 2.90 0.10 -17.44
CA SER A 149 3.01 1.11 -16.37
C SER A 149 1.71 1.21 -15.59
N PHE A 150 1.75 1.86 -14.43
CA PHE A 150 0.53 2.36 -13.81
C PHE A 150 -0.11 3.44 -14.68
N SER A 151 -1.38 3.28 -15.00
CA SER A 151 -2.21 4.32 -15.64
C SER A 151 -3.01 5.06 -14.59
N LYS A 152 -3.00 6.38 -14.63
CA LYS A 152 -3.81 7.17 -13.72
C LYS A 152 -5.29 6.98 -14.04
N LEU A 153 -6.04 6.46 -13.06
CA LEU A 153 -7.48 6.26 -13.16
C LEU A 153 -8.25 7.51 -12.74
N ALA A 154 -7.84 8.15 -11.65
CA ALA A 154 -8.50 9.34 -11.13
C ALA A 154 -7.57 10.20 -10.26
N ASP A 155 -7.89 11.50 -10.19
CA ASP A 155 -7.53 12.43 -9.13
C ASP A 155 -8.84 12.90 -8.49
N CYS A 156 -9.10 12.60 -7.22
CA CYS A 156 -10.35 12.93 -6.56
C CYS A 156 -10.14 13.53 -5.17
N CYS A 157 -11.06 14.37 -4.75
CA CYS A 157 -11.06 14.98 -3.41
C CYS A 157 -12.19 14.43 -2.53
N THR A 158 -13.37 14.26 -3.11
CA THR A 158 -14.60 13.85 -2.39
C THR A 158 -15.43 12.86 -3.19
N ASP A 159 -14.90 12.36 -4.31
CA ASP A 159 -15.66 11.50 -5.20
C ASP A 159 -15.74 10.06 -4.66
N THR A 160 -16.70 9.35 -5.19
CA THR A 160 -16.84 7.91 -5.02
C THR A 160 -16.21 7.21 -6.22
N VAL A 161 -15.33 6.23 -5.97
CA VAL A 161 -14.62 5.51 -7.03
C VAL A 161 -14.86 4.02 -6.92
N ASP A 162 -15.15 3.40 -8.05
CA ASP A 162 -15.38 1.97 -8.18
C ASP A 162 -14.07 1.23 -8.45
N PHE A 163 -13.87 0.13 -7.73
CA PHE A 163 -12.76 -0.79 -7.90
C PHE A 163 -13.28 -2.18 -8.29
N GLN A 164 -12.52 -2.87 -9.13
CA GLN A 164 -12.81 -4.23 -9.51
C GLN A 164 -11.63 -5.15 -9.21
N ILE A 165 -11.81 -6.10 -8.33
CA ILE A 165 -10.82 -7.15 -8.01
C ILE A 165 -11.44 -8.51 -8.37
N GLY A 166 -10.93 -9.12 -9.42
CA GLY A 166 -11.52 -10.35 -9.96
C GLY A 166 -12.99 -10.15 -10.36
N LYS A 167 -13.90 -10.83 -9.67
CA LYS A 167 -15.36 -10.70 -9.86
C LYS A 167 -16.02 -9.74 -8.87
N CYS A 168 -15.26 -9.18 -7.96
CA CYS A 168 -15.76 -8.28 -6.93
C CYS A 168 -15.68 -6.83 -7.39
N ASN A 169 -16.81 -6.15 -7.36
CA ASN A 169 -16.88 -4.70 -7.55
C ASN A 169 -17.23 -4.05 -6.21
N PHE A 170 -16.45 -3.10 -5.77
CA PHE A 170 -16.71 -2.34 -4.56
C PHE A 170 -16.39 -0.86 -4.79
N THR A 171 -16.95 -0.03 -3.94
CA THR A 171 -16.92 1.42 -4.11
C THR A 171 -16.29 2.05 -2.89
N VAL A 172 -15.32 2.94 -3.06
CA VAL A 172 -14.74 3.72 -1.96
C VAL A 172 -15.22 5.16 -2.07
N ASN A 173 -15.83 5.65 -0.98
CA ASN A 173 -16.25 7.04 -0.88
C ASN A 173 -15.16 7.86 -0.21
N PHE A 174 -14.42 8.62 -1.01
CA PHE A 174 -13.30 9.44 -0.53
C PHE A 174 -13.71 10.72 0.22
N ASP A 175 -14.99 11.10 0.21
CA ASP A 175 -15.47 12.19 1.10
C ASP A 175 -15.41 11.79 2.59
N LEU A 176 -15.57 10.51 2.87
CA LEU A 176 -15.64 9.99 4.24
C LEU A 176 -14.26 9.82 4.90
N ILE A 177 -13.18 9.78 4.12
CA ILE A 177 -11.85 9.48 4.65
C ILE A 177 -11.20 10.65 5.39
N TRP A 178 -11.65 11.87 5.15
CA TRP A 178 -11.05 13.10 5.68
C TRP A 178 -11.63 13.59 7.03
N ARG A 179 -12.47 12.79 7.66
CA ARG A 179 -13.24 13.20 8.86
C ARG A 179 -12.64 12.65 10.13
#